data_1332066ef659ee407aeee13e6c0ee007
#
_entry.id   1332066ef659ee407aeee13e6c0ee007
#
_cell.length_a   1.000
_cell.length_b   1.000
_cell.length_c   1.000
_cell.angle_alpha   90.00
_cell.angle_beta   90.00
_cell.angle_gamma   90.00
#
_symmetry.space_group_name_H-M   'P 1'
#
loop_
_entity.id
_entity.type
_entity.pdbx_description
1 polymer ?
#
loop_
_entity_poly.entity_id
_entity_poly.type
_entity_poly.pdbx_seq_one_letter_code
_entity_poly.pdbx_strand_id
1 'polypeptide(L)'
;MGSVSLSDIQVTPLARIATDGGDVMHALKKNDPDFVGFGEAYFSWLDHQKVKAWKCHTEMTMNLIVPFGQVRFVFCDLDSEPEVFRIEEIGDYNYSRLTVPPGVWFGFQGLKVNSSLVLNIADIPHDPSEVKKLGEHEINYNWS
;
A
#
# COMPACT_ATOMS: atom_id res chain seq x y z
N MET A 1 -12.98 12.96 18.48
CA MET A 1 -11.92 12.38 17.74
C MET A 1 -12.43 11.34 16.75
N GLY A 2 -12.26 11.56 15.50
CA GLY A 2 -12.71 10.63 14.49
C GLY A 2 -11.80 9.42 14.38
N SER A 3 -12.36 8.23 14.19
CA SER A 3 -11.58 7.07 13.81
C SER A 3 -11.23 7.20 12.32
N VAL A 4 -10.15 6.53 11.90
CA VAL A 4 -9.77 6.47 10.50
C VAL A 4 -10.82 5.67 9.72
N SER A 5 -11.04 6.04 8.48
CA SER A 5 -12.00 5.40 7.59
C SER A 5 -11.26 4.90 6.35
N LEU A 6 -11.79 3.88 5.69
CA LEU A 6 -11.26 3.41 4.42
C LEU A 6 -11.29 4.52 3.35
N SER A 7 -12.23 5.48 3.47
CA SER A 7 -12.29 6.61 2.56
C SER A 7 -11.14 7.60 2.74
N ASP A 8 -10.38 7.49 3.82
CA ASP A 8 -9.21 8.33 4.05
C ASP A 8 -7.99 7.89 3.25
N ILE A 9 -8.02 6.70 2.67
CA ILE A 9 -6.96 6.22 1.78
C ILE A 9 -7.05 7.00 0.48
N GLN A 10 -5.91 7.57 0.04
CA GLN A 10 -5.86 8.35 -1.19
C GLN A 10 -5.20 7.55 -2.30
N VAL A 11 -5.77 7.62 -3.50
CA VAL A 11 -5.17 7.05 -4.71
C VAL A 11 -4.77 8.22 -5.59
N THR A 12 -3.48 8.35 -5.86
CA THR A 12 -2.94 9.45 -6.64
C THR A 12 -2.30 8.90 -7.91
N PRO A 13 -2.88 9.17 -9.09
CA PRO A 13 -2.22 8.79 -10.34
C PRO A 13 -0.84 9.44 -10.44
N LEU A 14 0.15 8.67 -10.90
CA LEU A 14 1.52 9.14 -10.99
C LEU A 14 1.94 9.30 -12.44
N ALA A 15 2.79 10.30 -12.70
CA ALA A 15 3.32 10.53 -14.03
C ALA A 15 4.32 9.45 -14.40
N ARG A 16 4.19 8.96 -15.63
CA ARG A 16 5.15 8.07 -16.27
C ARG A 16 5.55 8.74 -17.56
N ILE A 17 6.78 9.24 -17.60
CA ILE A 17 7.24 10.13 -18.65
C ILE A 17 8.19 9.36 -19.56
N ALA A 18 7.81 9.20 -20.83
CA ALA A 18 8.67 8.54 -21.80
C ALA A 18 9.87 9.42 -22.12
N THR A 19 11.06 8.86 -22.02
CA THR A 19 12.29 9.52 -22.39
C THR A 19 13.14 8.58 -23.23
N ASP A 20 14.13 9.16 -23.95
CA ASP A 20 15.08 8.36 -24.70
C ASP A 20 15.89 7.50 -23.73
N GLY A 21 15.84 6.19 -23.93
CA GLY A 21 16.54 5.25 -23.07
C GLY A 21 15.72 4.67 -21.92
N GLY A 22 14.51 5.16 -21.70
CA GLY A 22 13.61 4.59 -20.69
C GLY A 22 12.76 5.63 -20.00
N ASP A 23 11.65 5.18 -19.40
CA ASP A 23 10.68 6.06 -18.77
C ASP A 23 11.18 6.58 -17.43
N VAL A 24 10.80 7.81 -17.11
CA VAL A 24 10.92 8.37 -15.76
C VAL A 24 9.58 8.15 -15.06
N MET A 25 9.61 7.50 -13.93
CA MET A 25 8.40 7.17 -13.16
C MET A 25 8.40 7.95 -11.86
N HIS A 26 7.45 8.87 -11.72
CA HIS A 26 7.35 9.68 -10.52
C HIS A 26 6.87 8.83 -9.35
N ALA A 27 7.26 9.19 -8.15
CA ALA A 27 6.89 8.48 -6.94
C ALA A 27 6.25 9.42 -5.91
N LEU A 28 7.04 10.28 -5.30
CA LEU A 28 6.55 11.20 -4.26
C LEU A 28 7.43 12.44 -4.25
N LYS A 29 6.78 13.61 -4.22
CA LYS A 29 7.48 14.89 -4.10
C LYS A 29 7.22 15.50 -2.73
N LYS A 30 8.20 16.23 -2.22
CA LYS A 30 8.08 16.90 -0.92
C LYS A 30 6.87 17.84 -0.87
N ASN A 31 6.51 18.43 -1.99
CA ASN A 31 5.37 19.36 -2.06
C ASN A 31 4.06 18.71 -2.47
N ASP A 32 4.01 17.38 -2.57
CA ASP A 32 2.74 16.69 -2.77
C ASP A 32 1.86 16.84 -1.51
N PRO A 33 0.55 17.01 -1.66
CA PRO A 33 -0.32 17.17 -0.49
C PRO A 33 -0.33 15.94 0.43
N ASP A 34 0.00 14.77 -0.10
CA ASP A 34 0.01 13.52 0.66
C ASP A 34 1.37 13.22 1.30
N PHE A 35 2.34 14.13 1.17
CA PHE A 35 3.62 13.98 1.83
C PHE A 35 3.50 14.46 3.27
N VAL A 36 3.68 13.54 4.22
CA VAL A 36 3.54 13.84 5.65
C VAL A 36 4.86 13.72 6.40
N GLY A 37 5.94 13.43 5.70
CA GLY A 37 7.25 13.30 6.29
C GLY A 37 8.01 12.12 5.72
N PHE A 38 9.26 11.99 6.10
CA PHE A 38 10.12 10.89 5.66
C PHE A 38 10.80 10.25 6.85
N GLY A 39 10.57 8.94 7.03
CA GLY A 39 11.28 8.16 8.02
C GLY A 39 12.18 7.12 7.38
N GLU A 40 11.65 6.36 6.44
CA GLU A 40 12.42 5.37 5.69
C GLU A 40 11.72 5.04 4.38
N ALA A 41 12.49 4.48 3.45
CA ALA A 41 11.93 3.93 2.22
C ALA A 41 12.53 2.56 2.00
N TYR A 42 11.70 1.59 1.60
CA TYR A 42 12.18 0.26 1.32
C TYR A 42 11.34 -0.41 0.24
N PHE A 43 11.96 -1.37 -0.43
CA PHE A 43 11.31 -2.19 -1.44
C PHE A 43 10.98 -3.56 -0.86
N SER A 44 9.88 -4.14 -1.32
CA SER A 44 9.50 -5.51 -1.01
C SER A 44 9.18 -6.24 -2.31
N TRP A 45 9.82 -7.38 -2.51
CA TRP A 45 9.43 -8.28 -3.59
C TRP A 45 8.22 -9.10 -3.17
N LEU A 46 7.36 -9.38 -4.14
CA LEU A 46 6.14 -10.15 -3.92
C LEU A 46 5.98 -11.12 -5.08
N ASP A 47 6.08 -12.41 -4.77
CA ASP A 47 5.99 -13.45 -5.78
C ASP A 47 4.55 -13.61 -6.27
N HIS A 48 4.42 -14.26 -7.44
CA HIS A 48 3.12 -14.44 -8.07
C HIS A 48 2.11 -15.10 -7.14
N GLN A 49 0.95 -14.46 -7.00
CA GLN A 49 -0.17 -14.90 -6.18
C GLN A 49 0.12 -15.04 -4.68
N LYS A 50 1.34 -14.77 -4.24
CA LYS A 50 1.64 -14.79 -2.81
C LYS A 50 0.94 -13.63 -2.12
N VAL A 51 0.48 -13.93 -0.91
CA VAL A 51 -0.25 -12.98 -0.06
C VAL A 51 0.62 -12.65 1.13
N LYS A 52 0.74 -11.35 1.42
CA LYS A 52 1.32 -10.86 2.67
C LYS A 52 0.23 -10.10 3.42
N ALA A 53 -0.29 -10.69 4.49
CA ALA A 53 -1.41 -10.15 5.25
C ALA A 53 -1.33 -10.66 6.68
N TRP A 54 -1.83 -10.01 7.67
CA TRP A 54 -2.43 -8.68 7.74
C TRP A 54 -1.63 -7.84 8.71
N LYS A 55 -1.54 -6.55 8.45
CA LYS A 55 -0.86 -5.60 9.35
C LYS A 55 -1.70 -4.35 9.51
N CYS A 56 -1.52 -3.70 10.65
CA CYS A 56 -2.10 -2.39 10.91
C CYS A 56 -1.04 -1.54 11.60
N HIS A 57 -0.66 -0.45 10.97
CA HIS A 57 0.24 0.52 11.60
C HIS A 57 -0.57 1.44 12.48
N THR A 58 -0.07 1.72 13.68
CA THR A 58 -0.76 2.62 14.61
C THR A 58 -0.27 4.06 14.47
N GLU A 59 0.92 4.28 13.88
CA GLU A 59 1.51 5.61 13.74
C GLU A 59 1.99 5.91 12.32
N MET A 60 2.44 4.91 11.58
CA MET A 60 3.01 5.10 10.25
C MET A 60 1.97 5.43 9.20
N THR A 61 2.22 6.48 8.43
CA THR A 61 1.56 6.71 7.14
C THR A 61 2.42 6.09 6.06
N MET A 62 1.81 5.27 5.22
CA MET A 62 2.50 4.64 4.09
C MET A 62 2.18 5.36 2.80
N ASN A 63 3.18 5.53 1.95
CA ASN A 63 2.99 5.88 0.56
C ASN A 63 3.49 4.70 -0.28
N LEU A 64 2.56 3.95 -0.85
CA LEU A 64 2.83 2.69 -1.52
C LEU A 64 2.80 2.86 -3.02
N ILE A 65 3.83 2.35 -3.70
CA ILE A 65 3.97 2.44 -5.15
C ILE A 65 4.40 1.06 -5.65
N VAL A 66 3.90 0.67 -6.83
CA VAL A 66 4.29 -0.59 -7.47
C VAL A 66 4.99 -0.23 -8.78
N PRO A 67 6.32 -0.04 -8.76
CA PRO A 67 7.04 0.37 -9.97
C PRO A 67 7.21 -0.75 -10.98
N PHE A 68 7.01 -2.00 -10.58
CA PHE A 68 7.17 -3.15 -11.44
C PHE A 68 6.14 -4.22 -11.05
N GLY A 69 5.37 -4.70 -12.01
CA GLY A 69 4.35 -5.72 -11.76
C GLY A 69 2.97 -5.14 -11.50
N GLN A 70 2.16 -5.88 -10.80
CA GLN A 70 0.79 -5.47 -10.46
C GLN A 70 0.41 -6.11 -9.13
N VAL A 71 -0.13 -5.31 -8.22
CA VAL A 71 -0.43 -5.76 -6.86
C VAL A 71 -1.83 -5.33 -6.47
N ARG A 72 -2.55 -6.26 -5.84
CA ARG A 72 -3.84 -5.97 -5.22
C ARG A 72 -3.62 -5.70 -3.74
N PHE A 73 -4.00 -4.51 -3.31
CA PHE A 73 -4.03 -4.14 -1.90
C PHE A 73 -5.46 -4.25 -1.41
N VAL A 74 -5.64 -4.90 -0.26
CA VAL A 74 -6.94 -5.05 0.38
C VAL A 74 -6.86 -4.37 1.74
N PHE A 75 -7.76 -3.44 1.97
CA PHE A 75 -7.85 -2.68 3.21
C PHE A 75 -9.14 -3.06 3.93
N CYS A 76 -9.05 -3.15 5.25
CA CYS A 76 -10.17 -3.59 6.06
C CYS A 76 -10.31 -2.69 7.29
N ASP A 77 -11.56 -2.36 7.61
CA ASP A 77 -11.92 -1.67 8.83
C ASP A 77 -12.58 -2.71 9.75
N LEU A 78 -11.84 -3.17 10.77
CA LEU A 78 -12.34 -4.20 11.67
C LEU A 78 -13.39 -3.67 12.64
N ASP A 79 -13.54 -2.35 12.74
CA ASP A 79 -14.54 -1.75 13.62
C ASP A 79 -15.92 -1.68 12.96
N SER A 80 -16.01 -1.99 11.66
CA SER A 80 -17.29 -2.00 10.95
C SER A 80 -18.00 -3.35 11.12
N GLU A 81 -19.35 -3.29 11.10
CA GLU A 81 -20.16 -4.51 11.05
C GLU A 81 -21.24 -4.38 9.98
N PRO A 82 -21.24 -5.26 8.95
CA PRO A 82 -20.24 -6.30 8.69
C PRO A 82 -18.90 -5.71 8.29
N GLU A 83 -17.86 -6.56 8.27
CA GLU A 83 -16.53 -6.12 7.82
C GLU A 83 -16.62 -5.54 6.42
N VAL A 84 -16.00 -4.38 6.23
CA VAL A 84 -15.99 -3.67 4.95
C VAL A 84 -14.58 -3.67 4.41
N PHE A 85 -14.45 -4.01 3.12
CA PHE A 85 -13.16 -4.04 2.44
C PHE A 85 -13.11 -2.96 1.36
N ARG A 86 -11.93 -2.39 1.18
CA ARG A 86 -11.60 -1.55 0.04
C ARG A 86 -10.45 -2.21 -0.70
N ILE A 87 -10.56 -2.31 -2.03
CA ILE A 87 -9.58 -2.99 -2.86
C ILE A 87 -9.04 -2.00 -3.87
N GLU A 88 -7.69 -1.92 -3.96
CA GLU A 88 -7.02 -1.10 -4.97
C GLU A 88 -5.96 -1.95 -5.65
N GLU A 89 -5.95 -1.93 -6.97
CA GLU A 89 -4.95 -2.63 -7.77
C GLU A 89 -4.10 -1.60 -8.50
N ILE A 90 -2.82 -1.57 -8.20
CA ILE A 90 -1.89 -0.62 -8.80
C ILE A 90 -0.68 -1.34 -9.37
N GLY A 91 -0.03 -0.71 -10.33
CA GLY A 91 1.15 -1.25 -10.99
C GLY A 91 1.19 -0.90 -12.47
N ASP A 92 1.55 -1.88 -13.29
CA ASP A 92 1.75 -1.68 -14.74
C ASP A 92 0.53 -1.11 -15.45
N TYR A 93 -0.67 -1.51 -15.02
CA TYR A 93 -1.91 -1.08 -15.69
C TYR A 93 -2.48 0.21 -15.12
N ASN A 94 -2.06 0.57 -13.92
CA ASN A 94 -2.62 1.68 -13.19
C ASN A 94 -1.54 2.22 -12.27
N TYR A 95 -0.58 2.95 -12.84
CA TYR A 95 0.56 3.44 -12.08
C TYR A 95 0.11 4.58 -11.17
N SER A 96 -0.02 4.28 -9.89
CA SER A 96 -0.58 5.18 -8.90
C SER A 96 0.13 4.98 -7.56
N ARG A 97 -0.04 5.96 -6.68
CA ARG A 97 0.44 5.88 -5.30
C ARG A 97 -0.75 5.77 -4.36
N LEU A 98 -0.68 4.84 -3.42
CA LEU A 98 -1.65 4.73 -2.34
C LEU A 98 -1.07 5.39 -1.11
N THR A 99 -1.78 6.38 -0.58
CA THR A 99 -1.43 7.00 0.69
C THR A 99 -2.35 6.45 1.76
N VAL A 100 -1.79 5.69 2.69
CA VAL A 100 -2.55 4.93 3.67
C VAL A 100 -2.26 5.48 5.07
N PRO A 101 -3.26 6.07 5.74
CA PRO A 101 -3.06 6.57 7.10
C PRO A 101 -2.93 5.41 8.09
N PRO A 102 -2.41 5.67 9.30
CA PRO A 102 -2.41 4.65 10.33
C PRO A 102 -3.82 4.24 10.74
N GLY A 103 -3.96 3.05 11.30
CA GLY A 103 -5.24 2.57 11.82
C GLY A 103 -6.03 1.69 10.85
N VAL A 104 -5.49 1.42 9.66
CA VAL A 104 -6.15 0.59 8.65
C VAL A 104 -5.43 -0.75 8.56
N TRP A 105 -6.19 -1.83 8.63
CA TRP A 105 -5.66 -3.17 8.37
C TRP A 105 -5.47 -3.37 6.88
N PHE A 106 -4.36 -3.96 6.48
CA PHE A 106 -4.10 -4.18 5.07
C PHE A 106 -3.37 -5.49 4.82
N GLY A 107 -3.57 -6.00 3.62
CA GLY A 107 -2.80 -7.09 3.05
C GLY A 107 -2.66 -6.88 1.56
N PHE A 108 -1.77 -7.63 0.92
CA PHE A 108 -1.58 -7.46 -0.52
C PHE A 108 -1.13 -8.75 -1.18
N GLN A 109 -1.39 -8.83 -2.48
CA GLN A 109 -1.15 -10.04 -3.29
C GLN A 109 -0.59 -9.65 -4.64
N GLY A 110 0.45 -10.38 -5.08
CA GLY A 110 1.02 -10.18 -6.42
C GLY A 110 0.13 -10.79 -7.49
N LEU A 111 -0.11 -10.03 -8.56
CA LEU A 111 -1.04 -10.43 -9.63
C LEU A 111 -0.33 -10.85 -10.92
N LYS A 112 0.95 -10.55 -11.07
CA LYS A 112 1.70 -10.91 -12.27
C LYS A 112 2.30 -12.32 -12.15
N VAL A 113 2.53 -12.95 -13.30
CA VAL A 113 3.19 -14.27 -13.38
C VAL A 113 4.59 -14.20 -12.79
N ASN A 114 5.29 -13.09 -13.00
CA ASN A 114 6.57 -12.81 -12.36
C ASN A 114 6.33 -12.06 -11.06
N SER A 115 7.42 -11.85 -10.31
CA SER A 115 7.36 -11.08 -9.07
C SER A 115 6.95 -9.63 -9.35
N SER A 116 6.36 -9.01 -8.35
CA SER A 116 6.06 -7.57 -8.35
C SER A 116 6.92 -6.90 -7.30
N LEU A 117 7.15 -5.60 -7.48
CA LEU A 117 7.97 -4.81 -6.57
C LEU A 117 7.10 -3.73 -5.92
N VAL A 118 7.11 -3.68 -4.60
CA VAL A 118 6.39 -2.66 -3.84
C VAL A 118 7.41 -1.76 -3.18
N LEU A 119 7.23 -0.46 -3.34
CA LEU A 119 8.00 0.57 -2.63
C LEU A 119 7.10 1.19 -1.57
N ASN A 120 7.56 1.21 -0.34
CA ASN A 120 6.92 1.99 0.72
C ASN A 120 7.82 3.14 1.11
N ILE A 121 7.29 4.37 1.00
CA ILE A 121 7.93 5.56 1.53
C ILE A 121 7.16 5.91 2.81
N ALA A 122 7.76 5.59 3.95
CA ALA A 122 7.12 5.71 5.26
C ALA A 122 7.52 7.01 5.94
N ASP A 123 6.61 7.60 6.70
CA ASP A 123 6.87 8.87 7.39
C ASP A 123 7.65 8.68 8.69
N ILE A 124 7.72 7.44 9.20
CA ILE A 124 8.54 7.12 10.39
C ILE A 124 9.40 5.88 10.07
N PRO A 125 10.55 5.73 10.76
CA PRO A 125 11.32 4.50 10.65
C PRO A 125 10.56 3.31 11.26
N HIS A 126 10.95 2.11 10.87
CA HIS A 126 10.36 0.88 11.40
C HIS A 126 10.47 0.81 12.90
N ASP A 127 9.34 0.58 13.56
CA ASP A 127 9.24 0.41 15.00
C ASP A 127 8.27 -0.75 15.25
N PRO A 128 8.75 -1.91 15.73
CA PRO A 128 7.89 -3.06 15.95
C PRO A 128 6.73 -2.80 16.90
N SER A 129 6.86 -1.82 17.79
CA SER A 129 5.80 -1.54 18.77
C SER A 129 4.60 -0.81 18.19
N GLU A 130 4.74 -0.22 16.98
CA GLU A 130 3.63 0.50 16.34
C GLU A 130 2.85 -0.37 15.34
N VAL A 131 3.23 -1.64 15.17
CA VAL A 131 2.61 -2.55 14.18
C VAL A 131 1.81 -3.62 14.91
N LYS A 132 0.55 -3.77 14.52
CA LYS A 132 -0.28 -4.90 14.90
C LYS A 132 -0.29 -5.91 13.76
N LYS A 133 -0.31 -7.20 14.07
CA LYS A 133 -0.31 -8.26 13.07
C LYS A 133 -1.42 -9.25 13.35
N LEU A 134 -2.01 -9.77 12.28
CA LEU A 134 -2.93 -10.90 12.31
C LEU A 134 -2.51 -11.89 11.24
N GLY A 135 -2.79 -13.16 11.45
CA GLY A 135 -2.54 -14.19 10.45
C GLY A 135 -3.48 -14.04 9.26
N GLU A 136 -3.08 -14.59 8.14
CA GLU A 136 -3.81 -14.44 6.88
C GLU A 136 -5.29 -14.82 7.01
N HIS A 137 -5.58 -15.87 7.80
CA HIS A 137 -6.94 -16.39 7.93
C HIS A 137 -7.73 -15.77 9.08
N GLU A 138 -7.16 -14.84 9.80
CA GLU A 138 -7.86 -14.19 10.93
C GLU A 138 -8.81 -13.09 10.48
N ILE A 139 -8.66 -12.62 9.24
CA ILE A 139 -9.62 -11.74 8.59
C ILE A 139 -10.21 -12.53 7.42
N ASN A 140 -11.54 -12.60 7.36
CA ASN A 140 -12.23 -13.41 6.37
C ASN A 140 -12.30 -12.69 5.02
N TYR A 141 -11.23 -12.83 4.25
CA TYR A 141 -11.16 -12.31 2.89
C TYR A 141 -10.70 -13.42 1.95
N ASN A 142 -11.38 -13.56 0.83
CA ASN A 142 -11.05 -14.56 -0.18
C ASN A 142 -10.03 -13.99 -1.17
N TRP A 143 -8.79 -14.48 -1.06
CA TRP A 143 -7.69 -14.04 -1.91
C TRP A 143 -7.62 -14.76 -3.26
N SER A 144 -8.37 -15.81 -3.46
CA SER A 144 -8.34 -16.60 -4.70
C SER A 144 -9.13 -15.99 -5.85
#